data_f1bbbc8334c279a95c7e1b9d9a4c3c32
#
_entry.id   f1bbbc8334c279a95c7e1b9d9a4c3c32
#
_cell.length_a   1.000
_cell.length_b   1.000
_cell.length_c   1.000
_cell.angle_alpha   90.00
_cell.angle_beta   90.00
_cell.angle_gamma   90.00
#
_symmetry.space_group_name_H-M   'P 1'
#
loop_
_entity.id
_entity.type
_entity.pdbx_description
1 polymer ?
#
loop_
_entity_poly.entity_id
_entity_poly.type
_entity_poly.pdbx_seq_one_letter_code
_entity_poly.pdbx_strand_id
1 'polypeptide(L)'
;MKTKTRSWIIRSAFVLVLVLLAVLMLRIGRGHTIYFDNRALEYQGATTAAPYKITVIVNGEQISKLYEKERCSVTNIGDKLELTVEVMQQKGGSETTSVYSLKVPHDLDGVIINLPGYMAGLPEEAYLEEFIPAPS
;
A
#
# COMPACT_ATOMS: atom_id res chain seq x y z
N MET A 1 -20.86 43.40 23.93
CA MET A 1 -20.03 42.29 24.45
C MET A 1 -18.72 42.82 24.95
N LYS A 2 -18.33 42.47 26.18
CA LYS A 2 -17.07 42.94 26.75
C LYS A 2 -15.91 42.29 25.98
N THR A 3 -14.86 43.07 25.73
CA THR A 3 -13.69 42.67 24.95
C THR A 3 -13.04 41.38 25.47
N LYS A 4 -13.01 41.18 26.77
CA LYS A 4 -12.45 39.98 27.40
C LYS A 4 -13.23 38.71 27.04
N THR A 5 -14.55 38.77 27.05
CA THR A 5 -15.40 37.60 26.70
C THR A 5 -15.24 37.23 25.23
N ARG A 6 -15.20 38.23 24.34
CA ARG A 6 -14.97 38.00 22.91
C ARG A 6 -13.61 37.36 22.66
N SER A 7 -12.56 37.82 23.34
CA SER A 7 -11.22 37.26 23.21
C SER A 7 -11.16 35.79 23.67
N TRP A 8 -11.87 35.44 24.73
CA TRP A 8 -11.95 34.08 25.23
C TRP A 8 -12.65 33.14 24.23
N ILE A 9 -13.75 33.61 23.65
CA ILE A 9 -14.50 32.83 22.65
C ILE A 9 -13.63 32.54 21.41
N ILE A 10 -12.90 33.56 20.96
CA ILE A 10 -12.02 33.41 19.77
C ILE A 10 -10.87 32.44 20.09
N ARG A 11 -10.25 32.51 21.27
CA ARG A 11 -9.18 31.60 21.67
C ARG A 11 -9.69 30.15 21.80
N SER A 12 -10.86 29.98 22.41
CA SER A 12 -11.47 28.65 22.56
C SER A 12 -11.82 28.04 21.21
N ALA A 13 -12.38 28.83 20.28
CA ALA A 13 -12.68 28.37 18.94
C ALA A 13 -11.42 27.98 18.18
N PHE A 14 -10.34 28.76 18.31
CA PHE A 14 -9.07 28.47 17.67
C PHE A 14 -8.46 27.15 18.17
N VAL A 15 -8.45 26.93 19.49
CA VAL A 15 -7.97 25.69 20.08
C VAL A 15 -8.80 24.49 19.61
N LEU A 16 -10.13 24.64 19.58
CA LEU A 16 -11.02 23.59 19.10
C LEU A 16 -10.72 23.19 17.66
N VAL A 17 -10.51 24.17 16.77
CA VAL A 17 -10.15 23.92 15.37
C VAL A 17 -8.82 23.17 15.27
N LEU A 18 -7.81 23.58 16.06
CA LEU A 18 -6.51 22.90 16.08
C LEU A 18 -6.63 21.43 16.53
N VAL A 19 -7.43 21.17 17.56
CA VAL A 19 -7.67 19.82 18.06
C VAL A 19 -8.37 18.98 17.01
N LEU A 20 -9.39 19.52 16.34
CA LEU A 20 -10.10 18.82 15.26
C LEU A 20 -9.16 18.50 14.09
N LEU A 21 -8.29 19.44 13.71
CA LEU A 21 -7.30 19.21 12.65
C LEU A 21 -6.31 18.13 13.07
N ALA A 22 -5.83 18.14 14.31
CA ALA A 22 -4.90 17.13 14.80
C ALA A 22 -5.52 15.74 14.79
N VAL A 23 -6.77 15.59 15.25
CA VAL A 23 -7.50 14.32 15.21
C VAL A 23 -7.71 13.85 13.79
N LEU A 24 -8.09 14.76 12.90
CA LEU A 24 -8.30 14.45 11.49
C LEU A 24 -7.00 13.96 10.83
N MET A 25 -5.88 14.64 11.09
CA MET A 25 -4.57 14.23 10.56
C MET A 25 -4.12 12.88 11.11
N LEU A 26 -4.41 12.58 12.38
CA LEU A 26 -4.10 11.28 12.98
C LEU A 26 -4.89 10.15 12.30
N ARG A 27 -6.14 10.41 11.91
CA ARG A 27 -6.97 9.41 11.21
C ARG A 27 -6.61 9.24 9.74
N ILE A 28 -6.32 10.34 9.06
CA ILE A 28 -6.02 10.34 7.62
C ILE A 28 -4.54 10.05 7.37
N GLY A 29 -3.67 10.56 8.24
CA GLY A 29 -2.22 10.46 8.07
C GLY A 29 -1.61 9.12 8.43
N ARG A 30 -2.42 8.13 8.85
CA ARG A 30 -1.91 6.81 9.20
C ARG A 30 -1.61 6.05 7.92
N GLY A 31 -0.34 6.08 7.51
CA GLY A 31 0.12 5.38 6.32
C GLY A 31 0.40 3.91 6.62
N HIS A 32 0.11 3.07 5.63
CA HIS A 32 0.49 1.66 5.65
C HIS A 32 1.62 1.47 4.65
N THR A 33 2.68 0.77 5.07
CA THR A 33 3.77 0.42 4.17
C THR A 33 3.44 -0.92 3.52
N ILE A 34 3.42 -0.92 2.19
CA ILE A 34 3.11 -2.11 1.40
C ILE A 34 4.35 -2.49 0.62
N TYR A 35 4.80 -3.72 0.79
CA TYR A 35 5.91 -4.28 0.03
C TYR A 35 5.36 -5.16 -1.07
N PHE A 36 5.86 -4.99 -2.28
CA PHE A 36 5.52 -5.82 -3.42
C PHE A 36 6.73 -6.65 -3.82
N ASP A 37 6.55 -7.97 -3.87
CA ASP A 37 7.59 -8.92 -4.24
C ASP A 37 7.31 -9.52 -5.61
N ASN A 38 8.34 -9.61 -6.45
CA ASN A 38 8.29 -10.41 -7.67
C ASN A 38 9.07 -11.68 -7.47
N ARG A 39 8.44 -12.66 -6.81
CA ARG A 39 9.05 -13.97 -6.49
C ARG A 39 8.11 -15.10 -6.85
N ALA A 40 8.69 -16.23 -7.23
CA ALA A 40 7.91 -17.46 -7.39
C ALA A 40 7.29 -17.84 -6.04
N LEU A 41 6.03 -18.27 -6.07
CA LEU A 41 5.28 -18.65 -4.89
C LEU A 41 4.82 -20.10 -4.99
N GLU A 42 5.07 -20.88 -3.95
CA GLU A 42 4.59 -22.24 -3.83
C GLU A 42 3.42 -22.27 -2.84
N TYR A 43 2.27 -22.82 -3.28
CA TYR A 43 1.08 -22.92 -2.46
C TYR A 43 0.36 -24.23 -2.79
N GLN A 44 0.12 -25.07 -1.78
CA GLN A 44 -0.56 -26.36 -1.90
C GLN A 44 0.02 -27.26 -3.00
N GLY A 45 1.34 -27.27 -3.12
CA GLY A 45 2.03 -28.10 -4.11
C GLY A 45 2.09 -27.54 -5.52
N ALA A 46 1.46 -26.39 -5.76
CA ALA A 46 1.51 -25.70 -7.05
C ALA A 46 2.47 -24.51 -6.97
N THR A 47 3.31 -24.33 -7.96
CA THR A 47 4.26 -23.22 -8.04
C THR A 47 3.78 -22.19 -9.05
N THR A 48 3.67 -20.93 -8.60
CA THR A 48 3.41 -19.79 -9.49
C THR A 48 4.76 -19.15 -9.81
N ALA A 49 5.15 -19.17 -11.08
CA ALA A 49 6.44 -18.63 -11.50
C ALA A 49 6.45 -17.11 -11.49
N ALA A 50 7.60 -16.51 -11.15
CA ALA A 50 7.81 -15.08 -11.25
C ALA A 50 8.03 -14.70 -12.73
N PRO A 51 7.35 -13.66 -13.26
CA PRO A 51 7.64 -13.16 -14.59
C PRO A 51 9.00 -12.45 -14.63
N TYR A 52 9.50 -12.22 -15.84
CA TYR A 52 10.79 -11.57 -16.02
C TYR A 52 10.84 -10.17 -15.38
N LYS A 53 9.76 -9.38 -15.58
CA LYS A 53 9.66 -8.02 -15.07
C LYS A 53 8.21 -7.66 -14.76
N ILE A 54 8.00 -6.98 -13.64
CA ILE A 54 6.70 -6.38 -13.30
C ILE A 54 6.93 -4.90 -13.05
N THR A 55 6.26 -4.03 -13.79
CA THR A 55 6.24 -2.60 -13.51
C THR A 55 5.08 -2.30 -12.57
N VAL A 56 5.35 -1.72 -11.43
CA VAL A 56 4.37 -1.43 -10.39
C VAL A 56 3.98 0.04 -10.46
N ILE A 57 2.69 0.28 -10.64
CA ILE A 57 2.10 1.62 -10.71
C ILE A 57 1.01 1.69 -9.65
N VAL A 58 1.11 2.65 -8.74
CA VAL A 58 0.14 2.83 -7.65
C VAL A 58 -0.51 4.19 -7.79
N ASN A 59 -1.85 4.20 -7.87
CA ASN A 59 -2.64 5.42 -8.01
C ASN A 59 -2.17 6.31 -9.18
N GLY A 60 -1.78 5.67 -10.28
CA GLY A 60 -1.32 6.35 -11.49
C GLY A 60 0.15 6.75 -11.49
N GLU A 61 0.87 6.52 -10.39
CA GLU A 61 2.29 6.85 -10.28
C GLU A 61 3.15 5.58 -10.38
N GLN A 62 4.13 5.60 -11.28
CA GLN A 62 5.06 4.48 -11.40
C GLN A 62 6.02 4.45 -10.21
N ILE A 63 5.97 3.36 -9.46
CA ILE A 63 6.79 3.18 -8.25
C ILE A 63 8.12 2.52 -8.59
N SER A 64 8.09 1.37 -9.26
CA SER A 64 9.30 0.61 -9.54
C SER A 64 9.08 -0.42 -10.65
N LYS A 65 10.19 -0.92 -11.18
CA LYS A 65 10.22 -2.08 -12.08
C LYS A 65 10.90 -3.21 -11.33
N LEU A 66 10.17 -4.30 -11.11
CA LEU A 66 10.66 -5.44 -10.36
C LEU A 66 11.04 -6.57 -11.29
N TYR A 67 12.32 -6.92 -11.31
CA TYR A 67 12.80 -8.15 -11.92
C TYR A 67 12.61 -9.30 -10.94
N GLU A 68 12.87 -10.52 -11.37
CA GLU A 68 12.72 -11.69 -10.52
C GLU A 68 13.53 -11.53 -9.22
N LYS A 69 12.89 -11.83 -8.09
CA LYS A 69 13.44 -11.74 -6.72
C LYS A 69 13.63 -10.30 -6.20
N GLU A 70 13.14 -9.31 -6.90
CA GLU A 70 13.21 -7.93 -6.42
C GLU A 70 11.96 -7.54 -5.61
N ARG A 71 12.11 -6.54 -4.76
CA ARG A 71 11.05 -6.02 -3.89
C ARG A 71 11.05 -4.49 -3.96
N CYS A 72 9.86 -3.91 -3.93
CA CYS A 72 9.69 -2.47 -3.73
C CYS A 72 8.71 -2.21 -2.60
N SER A 73 8.70 -0.98 -2.11
CA SER A 73 7.77 -0.56 -1.07
C SER A 73 7.07 0.71 -1.47
N VAL A 74 5.84 0.88 -0.99
CA VAL A 74 5.07 2.10 -1.17
C VAL A 74 4.32 2.37 0.13
N THR A 75 4.21 3.66 0.48
CA THR A 75 3.39 4.08 1.61
C THR A 75 2.07 4.59 1.07
N ASN A 76 0.97 3.99 1.53
CA ASN A 76 -0.37 4.38 1.13
C ASN A 76 -1.13 4.93 2.31
N ILE A 77 -1.85 6.03 2.08
CA ILE A 77 -2.74 6.63 3.09
C ILE A 77 -4.14 6.11 2.82
N GLY A 78 -4.74 5.45 3.81
CA GLY A 78 -6.04 4.85 3.68
C GLY A 78 -5.98 3.34 3.44
N ASP A 79 -7.13 2.73 3.22
CA ASP A 79 -7.30 1.28 3.12
C ASP A 79 -7.41 0.75 1.69
N LYS A 80 -7.45 1.63 0.70
CA LYS A 80 -7.60 1.24 -0.70
C LYS A 80 -6.56 1.92 -1.58
N LEU A 81 -6.07 1.18 -2.57
CA LEU A 81 -5.20 1.74 -3.60
C LEU A 81 -5.52 1.10 -4.95
N GLU A 82 -5.27 1.83 -6.02
CA GLU A 82 -5.35 1.31 -7.37
C GLU A 82 -3.97 0.82 -7.78
N LEU A 83 -3.85 -0.48 -7.98
CA LEU A 83 -2.61 -1.12 -8.40
C LEU A 83 -2.69 -1.46 -9.88
N THR A 84 -1.80 -0.87 -10.67
CA THR A 84 -1.63 -1.22 -12.07
C THR A 84 -0.30 -1.94 -12.23
N VAL A 85 -0.31 -3.10 -12.86
CA VAL A 85 0.89 -3.88 -13.11
C VAL A 85 1.06 -4.10 -14.60
N GLU A 86 2.27 -3.87 -15.09
CA GLU A 86 2.67 -4.19 -16.45
C GLU A 86 3.63 -5.37 -16.36
N VAL A 87 3.20 -6.52 -16.90
CA VAL A 87 3.93 -7.78 -16.76
C VAL A 87 4.59 -8.16 -18.06
N MET A 88 5.90 -8.38 -18.00
CA MET A 88 6.69 -8.92 -19.10
C MET A 88 7.14 -10.32 -18.68
N GLN A 89 6.64 -11.36 -19.34
CA GLN A 89 6.93 -12.75 -18.97
C GLN A 89 8.35 -13.17 -19.36
N GLN A 90 8.85 -12.65 -20.47
CA GLN A 90 10.17 -12.99 -21.00
C GLN A 90 10.87 -11.73 -21.46
N LYS A 91 12.20 -11.72 -21.37
CA LYS A 91 13.01 -10.61 -21.84
C LYS A 91 12.73 -10.32 -23.32
N GLY A 92 12.37 -9.06 -23.61
CA GLY A 92 12.01 -8.64 -24.96
C GLY A 92 10.62 -9.03 -25.41
N GLY A 93 9.82 -9.66 -24.53
CA GLY A 93 8.44 -10.02 -24.82
C GLY A 93 7.49 -8.82 -24.69
N SER A 94 6.23 -9.05 -25.08
CA SER A 94 5.18 -8.02 -24.91
C SER A 94 4.78 -7.87 -23.45
N GLU A 95 4.36 -6.66 -23.07
CA GLU A 95 3.85 -6.37 -21.73
C GLU A 95 2.34 -6.49 -21.70
N THR A 96 1.81 -7.09 -20.63
CA THR A 96 0.39 -7.17 -20.36
C THR A 96 0.07 -6.26 -19.19
N THR A 97 -0.90 -5.36 -19.37
CA THR A 97 -1.32 -4.42 -18.33
C THR A 97 -2.58 -4.92 -17.66
N SER A 98 -2.57 -4.92 -16.32
CA SER A 98 -3.73 -5.30 -15.51
C SER A 98 -3.92 -4.27 -14.40
N VAL A 99 -5.17 -3.96 -14.08
CA VAL A 99 -5.53 -3.00 -13.03
C VAL A 99 -6.29 -3.73 -11.94
N TYR A 100 -5.86 -3.55 -10.70
CA TYR A 100 -6.48 -4.14 -9.54
C TYR A 100 -6.83 -3.07 -8.52
N SER A 101 -7.96 -3.25 -7.83
CA SER A 101 -8.28 -2.44 -6.66
C SER A 101 -7.87 -3.24 -5.43
N LEU A 102 -6.81 -2.79 -4.77
CA LEU A 102 -6.25 -3.48 -3.62
C LEU A 102 -6.78 -2.86 -2.33
N LYS A 103 -7.24 -3.71 -1.43
CA LYS A 103 -7.70 -3.31 -0.11
C LYS A 103 -6.68 -3.75 0.93
N VAL A 104 -6.18 -2.80 1.70
CA VAL A 104 -5.17 -3.06 2.75
C VAL A 104 -5.87 -3.17 4.09
N PRO A 105 -5.60 -4.22 4.90
CA PRO A 105 -6.17 -4.31 6.24
C PRO A 105 -5.75 -3.12 7.11
N HIS A 106 -6.71 -2.52 7.81
CA HIS A 106 -6.48 -1.35 8.67
C HIS A 106 -5.60 -1.63 9.89
N ASP A 107 -5.63 -2.84 10.38
CA ASP A 107 -4.95 -3.26 11.60
C ASP A 107 -3.47 -3.63 11.38
N LEU A 108 -3.01 -3.64 10.14
CA LEU A 108 -1.63 -3.97 9.80
C LEU A 108 -0.84 -2.72 9.43
N ASP A 109 0.29 -2.50 10.07
CA ASP A 109 1.18 -1.37 9.78
C ASP A 109 2.01 -1.60 8.53
N GLY A 110 2.30 -2.85 8.21
CA GLY A 110 3.04 -3.24 7.01
C GLY A 110 2.59 -4.60 6.49
N VAL A 111 2.52 -4.73 5.18
CA VAL A 111 2.16 -5.99 4.52
C VAL A 111 3.12 -6.26 3.38
N ILE A 112 3.36 -7.53 3.11
CA ILE A 112 4.14 -8.00 1.96
C ILE A 112 3.20 -8.73 1.03
N ILE A 113 3.12 -8.28 -0.22
CA ILE A 113 2.27 -8.90 -1.23
C ILE A 113 3.15 -9.53 -2.30
N ASN A 114 2.97 -10.84 -2.50
CA ASN A 114 3.61 -11.55 -3.59
C ASN A 114 2.79 -11.31 -4.85
N LEU A 115 3.32 -10.51 -5.78
CA LEU A 115 2.60 -10.13 -7.00
C LEU A 115 2.23 -11.30 -7.89
N PRO A 116 3.14 -12.26 -8.19
CA PRO A 116 2.75 -13.44 -8.97
C PRO A 116 1.60 -14.22 -8.34
N GLY A 117 1.60 -14.41 -7.02
CA GLY A 117 0.50 -15.07 -6.30
C GLY A 117 -0.80 -14.31 -6.36
N TYR A 118 -0.75 -12.99 -6.17
CA TYR A 118 -1.92 -12.12 -6.25
C TYR A 118 -2.55 -12.15 -7.65
N MET A 119 -1.72 -12.02 -8.69
CA MET A 119 -2.19 -12.04 -10.07
C MET A 119 -2.73 -13.40 -10.51
N ALA A 120 -2.25 -14.48 -9.91
CA ALA A 120 -2.73 -15.83 -10.17
C ALA A 120 -4.08 -16.14 -9.54
N GLY A 121 -4.62 -15.22 -8.74
CA GLY A 121 -5.91 -15.40 -8.06
C GLY A 121 -5.86 -16.30 -6.84
N LEU A 122 -4.70 -16.48 -6.24
CA LEU A 122 -4.55 -17.26 -5.02
C LEU A 122 -5.24 -16.57 -3.83
N PRO A 123 -5.62 -17.31 -2.79
CA PRO A 123 -6.22 -16.70 -1.61
C PRO A 123 -5.25 -15.80 -0.86
N GLU A 124 -5.78 -14.86 -0.10
CA GLU A 124 -5.01 -13.87 0.65
C GLU A 124 -3.95 -14.51 1.54
N GLU A 125 -4.26 -15.63 2.18
CA GLU A 125 -3.32 -16.37 3.04
C GLU A 125 -2.07 -16.86 2.29
N ALA A 126 -2.14 -16.98 0.95
CA ALA A 126 -1.02 -17.43 0.14
C ALA A 126 -0.12 -16.29 -0.29
N TYR A 127 -0.69 -15.12 -0.67
CA TYR A 127 0.11 -14.04 -1.25
C TYR A 127 0.35 -12.87 -0.30
N LEU A 128 -0.40 -12.76 0.79
CA LEU A 128 -0.27 -11.66 1.74
C LEU A 128 0.40 -12.12 3.02
N GLU A 129 1.43 -11.40 3.43
CA GLU A 129 2.18 -11.66 4.64
C GLU A 129 2.30 -10.39 5.46
N GLU A 130 2.11 -10.48 6.77
CA GLU A 130 2.28 -9.34 7.65
C GLU A 130 3.78 -9.07 7.85
N PHE A 131 4.18 -7.82 7.64
CA PHE A 131 5.54 -7.39 7.90
C PHE A 131 5.67 -6.99 9.38
N ILE A 132 6.42 -7.76 10.14
CA ILE A 132 6.71 -7.46 11.54
C ILE A 132 8.16 -6.98 11.60
N PRO A 133 8.41 -5.69 11.96
CA PRO A 133 9.78 -5.22 12.12
C PRO A 133 10.51 -6.04 13.20
N ALA A 134 11.77 -6.37 12.94
CA ALA A 134 12.57 -7.07 13.91
C ALA A 134 12.67 -6.24 15.20
N PRO A 135 12.53 -6.84 16.39
CA PRO A 135 12.72 -6.11 17.64
C PRO A 135 14.16 -5.60 17.73
N SER A 136 14.28 -4.32 17.99
CA SER A 136 15.57 -3.66 18.16
C SER A 136 16.18 -3.95 19.53
#